data_1cdce4c4ea6ddc73506eca7d854ef4d8
#
_entry.id   1cdce4c4ea6ddc73506eca7d854ef4d8
#
_cell.length_a   1.000
_cell.length_b   1.000
_cell.length_c   1.000
_cell.angle_alpha   90.00
_cell.angle_beta   90.00
_cell.angle_gamma   90.00
#
_symmetry.space_group_name_H-M   'P 1'
#
loop_
_entity.id
_entity.type
_entity.pdbx_description
1 polymer ?
#
loop_
_entity_poly.entity_id
_entity_poly.type
_entity_poly.pdbx_seq_one_letter_code
_entity_poly.pdbx_strand_id
1 'polypeptide(L)'
;MPENTLNTVTPLVNLGDMDRETMEQFFAGMGEKAFRAAQVLQWIHRRGLADFQAMTDLSKPLRARLATMARIAFPEIVNIQESADGTRKWLLRTQDGNCLETVFIPERERGTLCVSSQAGCAMKCGFCATGQQGFSRNLSVSEIIGQIWIANQALGYYSDNQRQRIITNVVFMGMGEPLLNLDNVCSAIRIMLDDLAYGLARRRVTVSTVGVVPAMDKLQAATNVSLAVSLHAANNTVRDALIPLNRNYPLEELLAAAARYSQIGRAHV
;
A
#
# COMPACT_ATOMS: atom_id res chain seq x y z
N MET A 1 19.66 34.14 -32.47
CA MET A 1 19.67 33.13 -31.40
C MET A 1 18.25 32.66 -31.26
N PRO A 2 17.83 31.45 -31.67
CA PRO A 2 16.47 31.00 -31.44
C PRO A 2 16.38 30.59 -29.96
N GLU A 3 15.39 31.14 -29.28
CA GLU A 3 15.00 30.76 -27.90
C GLU A 3 14.58 29.28 -27.87
N ASN A 4 15.30 28.52 -27.10
CA ASN A 4 15.05 27.10 -26.84
C ASN A 4 13.88 27.04 -25.85
N THR A 5 12.65 27.08 -26.35
CA THR A 5 11.43 26.80 -25.56
C THR A 5 11.46 25.32 -25.19
N LEU A 6 12.04 25.03 -24.02
CA LEU A 6 11.84 23.74 -23.34
C LEU A 6 10.34 23.55 -23.13
N ASN A 7 9.72 22.72 -23.96
CA ASN A 7 8.38 22.19 -23.74
C ASN A 7 8.42 21.38 -22.41
N THR A 8 8.13 22.03 -21.31
CA THR A 8 7.91 21.36 -20.02
C THR A 8 6.61 20.56 -20.13
N VAL A 9 6.71 19.31 -20.57
CA VAL A 9 5.59 18.37 -20.49
C VAL A 9 5.25 18.20 -19.03
N THR A 10 4.12 18.77 -18.61
CA THR A 10 3.61 18.55 -17.24
C THR A 10 3.42 17.06 -17.03
N PRO A 11 4.03 16.44 -16.01
CA PRO A 11 3.91 15.02 -15.80
C PRO A 11 2.44 14.64 -15.55
N LEU A 12 1.99 13.54 -16.18
CA LEU A 12 0.64 13.04 -15.99
C LEU A 12 0.43 12.64 -14.53
N VAL A 13 -0.69 13.07 -13.96
CA VAL A 13 -1.08 12.72 -12.59
C VAL A 13 -1.45 11.24 -12.53
N ASN A 14 -0.89 10.49 -11.57
CA ASN A 14 -1.25 9.07 -11.40
C ASN A 14 -2.49 8.95 -10.49
N LEU A 15 -3.63 8.57 -11.06
CA LEU A 15 -4.87 8.37 -10.30
C LEU A 15 -4.79 7.17 -9.35
N GLY A 16 -3.85 6.26 -9.55
CA GLY A 16 -3.55 5.17 -8.61
C GLY A 16 -3.00 5.65 -7.25
N ASP A 17 -2.50 6.89 -7.16
CA ASP A 17 -2.02 7.50 -5.92
C ASP A 17 -3.14 8.16 -5.09
N MET A 18 -4.39 8.16 -5.59
CA MET A 18 -5.49 8.91 -4.99
C MET A 18 -6.46 8.01 -4.23
N ASP A 19 -6.70 8.33 -2.96
CA ASP A 19 -7.85 7.84 -2.23
C ASP A 19 -9.13 8.61 -2.68
N ARG A 20 -10.29 8.25 -2.11
CA ARG A 20 -11.57 8.87 -2.50
C ARG A 20 -11.54 10.40 -2.40
N GLU A 21 -11.04 10.92 -1.28
CA GLU A 21 -11.03 12.36 -1.01
C GLU A 21 -10.15 13.12 -2.01
N THR A 22 -8.94 12.65 -2.23
CA THR A 22 -8.00 13.27 -3.18
C THR A 22 -8.48 13.11 -4.62
N MET A 23 -9.15 12.01 -4.96
CA MET A 23 -9.78 11.80 -6.27
C MET A 23 -10.94 12.78 -6.48
N GLU A 24 -11.78 13.00 -5.47
CA GLU A 24 -12.88 13.98 -5.54
C GLU A 24 -12.35 15.40 -5.73
N GLN A 25 -11.28 15.77 -5.04
CA GLN A 25 -10.61 17.06 -5.21
C GLN A 25 -10.05 17.24 -6.63
N PHE A 26 -9.44 16.19 -7.18
CA PHE A 26 -8.94 16.19 -8.56
C PHE A 26 -10.08 16.45 -9.56
N PHE A 27 -11.20 15.72 -9.46
CA PHE A 27 -12.34 15.91 -10.34
C PHE A 27 -13.02 17.27 -10.14
N ALA A 28 -13.12 17.77 -8.91
CA ALA A 28 -13.62 19.11 -8.63
C ALA A 28 -12.76 20.20 -9.30
N GLY A 29 -11.43 20.05 -9.28
CA GLY A 29 -10.49 20.92 -9.99
C GLY A 29 -10.68 20.90 -11.53
N MET A 30 -11.25 19.82 -12.07
CA MET A 30 -11.64 19.70 -13.46
C MET A 30 -13.04 20.29 -13.78
N GLY A 31 -13.79 20.74 -12.78
CA GLY A 31 -15.19 21.15 -12.92
C GLY A 31 -16.18 19.98 -13.02
N GLU A 32 -15.73 18.76 -12.69
CA GLU A 32 -16.55 17.55 -12.69
C GLU A 32 -17.21 17.30 -11.32
N LYS A 33 -18.31 16.57 -11.31
CA LYS A 33 -19.03 16.22 -10.08
C LYS A 33 -18.31 15.12 -9.30
N ALA A 34 -18.39 15.13 -7.97
CA ALA A 34 -17.74 14.16 -7.07
C ALA A 34 -18.03 12.68 -7.40
N PHE A 35 -19.22 12.35 -7.91
CA PHE A 35 -19.55 10.97 -8.28
C PHE A 35 -18.65 10.40 -9.40
N ARG A 36 -17.96 11.27 -10.19
CA ARG A 36 -16.98 10.80 -11.19
C ARG A 36 -15.77 10.14 -10.53
N ALA A 37 -15.33 10.66 -9.38
CA ALA A 37 -14.30 10.02 -8.57
C ALA A 37 -14.72 8.60 -8.15
N ALA A 38 -15.95 8.44 -7.67
CA ALA A 38 -16.50 7.13 -7.30
C ALA A 38 -16.52 6.14 -8.49
N GLN A 39 -16.90 6.61 -9.68
CA GLN A 39 -16.87 5.78 -10.90
C GLN A 39 -15.45 5.31 -11.22
N VAL A 40 -14.47 6.22 -11.23
CA VAL A 40 -13.08 5.89 -11.55
C VAL A 40 -12.46 4.96 -10.51
N LEU A 41 -12.69 5.20 -9.20
CA LEU A 41 -12.27 4.29 -8.14
C LEU A 41 -12.77 2.85 -8.36
N GLN A 42 -14.06 2.70 -8.71
CA GLN A 42 -14.64 1.38 -9.01
C GLN A 42 -13.99 0.74 -10.23
N TRP A 43 -13.74 1.50 -11.30
CA TRP A 43 -13.07 0.98 -12.49
C TRP A 43 -11.67 0.47 -12.18
N ILE A 44 -10.89 1.24 -11.44
CA ILE A 44 -9.52 0.88 -11.07
C ILE A 44 -9.51 -0.34 -10.14
N HIS A 45 -10.21 -0.26 -9.01
CA HIS A 45 -9.98 -1.20 -7.90
C HIS A 45 -10.97 -2.36 -7.84
N ARG A 46 -12.23 -2.17 -8.28
CA ARG A 46 -13.21 -3.25 -8.30
C ARG A 46 -13.27 -4.02 -9.60
N ARG A 47 -12.94 -3.36 -10.72
CA ARG A 47 -12.95 -3.98 -12.06
C ARG A 47 -11.55 -4.27 -12.59
N GLY A 48 -10.50 -3.78 -11.91
CA GLY A 48 -9.11 -4.03 -12.28
C GLY A 48 -8.69 -3.42 -13.62
N LEU A 49 -9.28 -2.28 -14.00
CA LEU A 49 -9.01 -1.64 -15.30
C LEU A 49 -8.23 -0.34 -15.13
N ALA A 50 -7.15 -0.20 -15.91
CA ALA A 50 -6.27 0.96 -15.92
C ALA A 50 -6.39 1.79 -17.23
N ASP A 51 -7.28 1.41 -18.14
CA ASP A 51 -7.52 2.12 -19.41
C ASP A 51 -8.78 2.97 -19.33
N PHE A 52 -8.63 4.30 -19.47
CA PHE A 52 -9.75 5.22 -19.49
C PHE A 52 -10.75 4.93 -20.62
N GLN A 53 -10.31 4.38 -21.75
CA GLN A 53 -11.21 4.11 -22.88
C GLN A 53 -12.19 2.96 -22.55
N ALA A 54 -11.82 2.06 -21.65
CA ALA A 54 -12.67 0.99 -21.17
C ALA A 54 -13.73 1.44 -20.15
N MET A 55 -13.61 2.65 -19.58
CA MET A 55 -14.53 3.19 -18.56
C MET A 55 -15.81 3.74 -19.18
N THR A 56 -16.68 2.84 -19.64
CA THR A 56 -17.81 3.19 -20.54
C THR A 56 -18.92 4.00 -19.89
N ASP A 57 -18.99 4.11 -18.57
CA ASP A 57 -19.92 4.98 -17.83
C ASP A 57 -19.42 6.43 -17.69
N LEU A 58 -18.17 6.69 -18.11
CA LEU A 58 -17.65 8.04 -18.34
C LEU A 58 -17.94 8.51 -19.76
N SER A 59 -18.28 9.78 -19.92
CA SER A 59 -18.50 10.36 -21.25
C SER A 59 -17.21 10.30 -22.10
N LYS A 60 -17.34 10.16 -23.42
CA LYS A 60 -16.19 10.15 -24.34
C LYS A 60 -15.30 11.39 -24.19
N PRO A 61 -15.85 12.64 -24.08
CA PRO A 61 -15.01 13.83 -23.85
C PRO A 61 -14.20 13.75 -22.52
N LEU A 62 -14.81 13.25 -21.45
CA LEU A 62 -14.13 13.12 -20.16
C LEU A 62 -12.98 12.09 -20.24
N ARG A 63 -13.21 10.94 -20.87
CA ARG A 63 -12.15 9.94 -21.10
C ARG A 63 -10.98 10.49 -21.91
N ALA A 64 -11.27 11.21 -22.98
CA ALA A 64 -10.24 11.88 -23.78
C ALA A 64 -9.46 12.92 -22.97
N ARG A 65 -10.16 13.73 -22.15
CA ARG A 65 -9.53 14.71 -21.26
C ARG A 65 -8.64 14.05 -20.20
N LEU A 66 -9.12 12.99 -19.56
CA LEU A 66 -8.32 12.23 -18.59
C LEU A 66 -7.04 11.68 -19.20
N ALA A 67 -7.10 11.14 -20.43
CA ALA A 67 -5.94 10.59 -21.11
C ALA A 67 -4.84 11.64 -21.41
N THR A 68 -5.17 12.94 -21.43
CA THR A 68 -4.19 14.02 -21.66
C THR A 68 -3.56 14.56 -20.38
N MET A 69 -4.12 14.31 -19.19
CA MET A 69 -3.67 14.92 -17.95
C MET A 69 -3.41 13.93 -16.82
N ALA A 70 -3.87 12.69 -16.97
CA ALA A 70 -3.74 11.67 -15.96
C ALA A 70 -3.35 10.30 -16.56
N ARG A 71 -2.87 9.42 -15.68
CA ARG A 71 -2.60 8.01 -15.99
C ARG A 71 -3.03 7.14 -14.81
N ILE A 72 -3.09 5.84 -15.03
CA ILE A 72 -3.23 4.83 -13.98
C ILE A 72 -2.06 3.88 -14.16
N ALA A 73 -1.11 3.92 -13.24
CA ALA A 73 0.12 3.16 -13.34
C ALA A 73 0.45 2.50 -12.01
N PHE A 74 0.81 1.23 -12.09
CA PHE A 74 1.21 0.36 -10.99
C PHE A 74 2.58 -0.26 -11.30
N PRO A 75 3.28 -0.86 -10.32
CA PRO A 75 4.50 -1.62 -10.57
C PRO A 75 4.29 -2.76 -11.58
N GLU A 76 5.37 -3.24 -12.18
CA GLU A 76 5.34 -4.33 -13.15
C GLU A 76 5.86 -5.63 -12.54
N ILE A 77 5.29 -6.79 -12.90
CA ILE A 77 5.81 -8.10 -12.50
C ILE A 77 7.10 -8.38 -13.25
N VAL A 78 8.19 -8.60 -12.52
CA VAL A 78 9.50 -9.01 -13.06
C VAL A 78 9.68 -10.53 -12.94
N ASN A 79 9.27 -11.11 -11.81
CA ASN A 79 9.41 -12.53 -11.53
C ASN A 79 8.28 -13.03 -10.65
N ILE A 80 7.96 -14.30 -10.81
CA ILE A 80 6.96 -15.02 -10.01
C ILE A 80 7.59 -16.31 -9.50
N GLN A 81 7.45 -16.54 -8.19
CA GLN A 81 7.80 -17.81 -7.56
C GLN A 81 6.55 -18.39 -6.92
N GLU A 82 6.32 -19.69 -7.12
CA GLU A 82 5.18 -20.41 -6.56
C GLU A 82 5.67 -21.63 -5.80
N SER A 83 5.18 -21.81 -4.58
CA SER A 83 5.46 -22.95 -3.72
C SER A 83 4.38 -24.02 -3.84
N ALA A 84 4.68 -25.25 -3.40
CA ALA A 84 3.77 -26.38 -3.48
C ALA A 84 2.47 -26.21 -2.66
N ASP A 85 2.48 -25.32 -1.65
CA ASP A 85 1.30 -24.96 -0.84
C ASP A 85 0.44 -23.87 -1.48
N GLY A 86 0.79 -23.40 -2.71
CA GLY A 86 0.10 -22.33 -3.42
C GLY A 86 0.52 -20.92 -3.01
N THR A 87 1.51 -20.76 -2.10
CA THR A 87 2.11 -19.47 -1.80
C THR A 87 2.78 -18.89 -3.04
N ARG A 88 2.47 -17.64 -3.38
CA ARG A 88 3.04 -16.93 -4.53
C ARG A 88 3.78 -15.69 -4.09
N LYS A 89 5.01 -15.55 -4.55
CA LYS A 89 5.83 -14.35 -4.38
C LYS A 89 6.05 -13.69 -5.72
N TRP A 90 5.74 -12.40 -5.81
CA TRP A 90 6.02 -11.56 -6.96
C TRP A 90 7.18 -10.62 -6.63
N LEU A 91 8.16 -10.56 -7.53
CA LEU A 91 9.10 -9.46 -7.60
C LEU A 91 8.50 -8.41 -8.53
N LEU A 92 8.26 -7.23 -8.01
CA LEU A 92 7.67 -6.11 -8.73
C LEU A 92 8.71 -5.01 -8.92
N ARG A 93 8.68 -4.36 -10.09
CA ARG A 93 9.55 -3.23 -10.44
C ARG A 93 8.74 -1.95 -10.54
N THR A 94 9.20 -0.91 -9.86
CA THR A 94 8.67 0.45 -9.93
C THR A 94 9.22 1.18 -11.17
N GLN A 95 8.61 2.31 -11.53
CA GLN A 95 9.00 3.08 -12.72
C GLN A 95 10.44 3.61 -12.68
N ASP A 96 10.98 3.86 -11.49
CA ASP A 96 12.36 4.30 -11.28
C ASP A 96 13.37 3.14 -11.17
N GLY A 97 12.90 1.90 -11.41
CA GLY A 97 13.74 0.70 -11.43
C GLY A 97 13.96 0.02 -10.09
N ASN A 98 13.47 0.57 -8.98
CA ASN A 98 13.52 -0.13 -7.69
C ASN A 98 12.67 -1.41 -7.75
N CYS A 99 13.08 -2.44 -7.00
CA CYS A 99 12.33 -3.68 -6.88
C CYS A 99 11.76 -3.83 -5.48
N LEU A 100 10.57 -4.42 -5.41
CA LEU A 100 9.89 -4.77 -4.17
C LEU A 100 9.27 -6.15 -4.27
N GLU A 101 9.07 -6.79 -3.13
CA GLU A 101 8.43 -8.10 -3.06
C GLU A 101 7.04 -7.98 -2.44
N THR A 102 6.10 -8.78 -2.97
CA THR A 102 4.81 -9.03 -2.36
C THR A 102 4.51 -10.53 -2.36
N VAL A 103 3.85 -11.03 -1.31
CA VAL A 103 3.65 -12.47 -1.11
C VAL A 103 2.19 -12.73 -0.81
N PHE A 104 1.57 -13.62 -1.58
CA PHE A 104 0.24 -14.16 -1.32
C PHE A 104 0.37 -15.52 -0.62
N ILE A 105 -0.30 -15.67 0.51
CA ILE A 105 -0.33 -16.88 1.32
C ILE A 105 -1.78 -17.36 1.36
N PRO A 106 -2.12 -18.46 0.63
CA PRO A 106 -3.43 -19.05 0.69
C PRO A 106 -3.62 -19.85 1.99
N GLU A 107 -4.76 -19.69 2.61
CA GLU A 107 -5.26 -20.53 3.69
C GLU A 107 -6.65 -21.04 3.32
N ARG A 108 -7.19 -22.06 4.02
CA ARG A 108 -8.45 -22.72 3.65
C ARG A 108 -9.59 -21.78 3.23
N GLU A 109 -9.83 -20.74 4.02
CA GLU A 109 -10.89 -19.74 3.76
C GLU A 109 -10.33 -18.30 3.73
N ARG A 110 -9.01 -18.14 3.70
CA ARG A 110 -8.34 -16.85 3.75
C ARG A 110 -7.27 -16.77 2.67
N GLY A 111 -7.09 -15.59 2.12
CA GLY A 111 -5.92 -15.24 1.34
C GLY A 111 -5.28 -14.03 1.97
N THR A 112 -4.07 -14.18 2.49
CA THR A 112 -3.31 -13.08 3.10
C THR A 112 -2.28 -12.56 2.11
N LEU A 113 -2.33 -11.26 1.82
CA LEU A 113 -1.32 -10.60 1.01
C LEU A 113 -0.37 -9.81 1.91
N CYS A 114 0.91 -10.15 1.85
CA CYS A 114 1.99 -9.41 2.49
C CYS A 114 2.49 -8.34 1.51
N VAL A 115 2.41 -7.06 1.90
CA VAL A 115 2.78 -5.92 1.06
C VAL A 115 3.97 -5.16 1.63
N SER A 116 4.75 -4.57 0.74
CA SER A 116 5.89 -3.70 1.03
C SER A 116 5.46 -2.24 1.12
N SER A 117 6.15 -1.45 1.94
CA SER A 117 5.91 -0.02 2.14
C SER A 117 7.07 0.88 1.73
N GLN A 118 8.27 0.31 1.55
CA GLN A 118 9.47 1.03 1.14
C GLN A 118 10.29 0.19 0.14
N ALA A 119 11.08 0.82 -0.68
CA ALA A 119 12.17 0.18 -1.42
C ALA A 119 13.40 0.14 -0.50
N GLY A 120 13.68 -1.05 0.05
CA GLY A 120 14.64 -1.22 1.13
C GLY A 120 14.09 -0.81 2.50
N CYS A 121 14.97 -0.66 3.52
CA CYS A 121 14.56 -0.27 4.88
C CYS A 121 15.70 0.42 5.63
N ALA A 122 15.38 1.55 6.30
CA ALA A 122 16.36 2.32 7.07
C ALA A 122 16.62 1.74 8.49
N MET A 123 15.82 0.79 8.95
CA MET A 123 15.83 0.33 10.35
C MET A 123 17.05 -0.50 10.72
N LYS A 124 17.73 -1.12 9.74
CA LYS A 124 18.96 -1.90 9.93
C LYS A 124 18.84 -2.99 11.01
N CYS A 125 17.66 -3.62 11.13
CA CYS A 125 17.47 -4.76 12.05
C CYS A 125 18.42 -5.90 11.68
N GLY A 126 19.16 -6.44 12.66
CA GLY A 126 20.25 -7.39 12.42
C GLY A 126 19.84 -8.72 11.80
N PHE A 127 18.57 -9.11 11.93
CA PHE A 127 17.99 -10.34 11.37
C PHE A 127 17.31 -10.14 10.00
N CYS A 128 17.18 -8.90 9.50
CA CYS A 128 16.33 -8.58 8.36
C CYS A 128 17.17 -8.37 7.09
N ALA A 129 16.96 -9.19 6.06
CA ALA A 129 17.63 -9.06 4.78
C ALA A 129 17.37 -7.71 4.11
N THR A 130 16.12 -7.21 4.15
CA THR A 130 15.76 -5.88 3.62
C THR A 130 16.50 -4.76 4.35
N GLY A 131 16.69 -4.88 5.67
CA GLY A 131 17.47 -3.91 6.46
C GLY A 131 18.95 -3.87 6.08
N GLN A 132 19.50 -4.98 5.60
CA GLN A 132 20.89 -5.08 5.11
C GLN A 132 21.05 -4.49 3.70
N GLN A 133 20.02 -4.49 2.87
CA GLN A 133 20.02 -3.87 1.54
C GLN A 133 20.09 -2.33 1.60
N GLY A 134 19.76 -1.73 2.74
CA GLY A 134 19.67 -0.29 2.90
C GLY A 134 18.31 0.28 2.46
N PHE A 135 18.18 1.58 2.53
CA PHE A 135 16.96 2.34 2.20
C PHE A 135 17.18 3.12 0.91
N SER A 136 16.28 2.97 -0.04
CA SER A 136 16.24 3.79 -1.26
C SER A 136 15.23 4.93 -1.08
N ARG A 137 13.93 4.59 -0.96
CA ARG A 137 12.86 5.57 -0.78
C ARG A 137 11.55 4.95 -0.24
N ASN A 138 10.65 5.80 0.14
CA ASN A 138 9.26 5.41 0.41
C ASN A 138 8.55 5.01 -0.88
N LEU A 139 7.67 4.01 -0.81
CA LEU A 139 6.76 3.70 -1.90
C LEU A 139 5.61 4.72 -1.94
N SER A 140 5.17 5.08 -3.14
CA SER A 140 3.97 5.88 -3.34
C SER A 140 2.70 5.07 -3.02
N VAL A 141 1.55 5.75 -2.96
CA VAL A 141 0.26 5.08 -2.72
C VAL A 141 -0.02 4.05 -3.82
N SER A 142 0.19 4.41 -5.10
CA SER A 142 -0.01 3.50 -6.23
C SER A 142 0.94 2.30 -6.21
N GLU A 143 2.15 2.46 -5.69
CA GLU A 143 3.09 1.35 -5.54
C GLU A 143 2.70 0.41 -4.38
N ILE A 144 2.08 0.94 -3.32
CA ILE A 144 1.56 0.13 -2.21
C ILE A 144 0.28 -0.59 -2.64
N ILE A 145 -0.72 0.14 -3.13
CA ILE A 145 -2.01 -0.42 -3.51
C ILE A 145 -1.92 -1.28 -4.77
N GLY A 146 -0.97 -0.97 -5.65
CA GLY A 146 -0.66 -1.72 -6.86
C GLY A 146 -0.28 -3.17 -6.59
N GLN A 147 0.30 -3.48 -5.42
CA GLN A 147 0.60 -4.85 -5.03
C GLN A 147 -0.70 -5.68 -4.88
N ILE A 148 -1.76 -5.09 -4.33
CA ILE A 148 -3.08 -5.75 -4.25
C ILE A 148 -3.71 -5.87 -5.64
N TRP A 149 -3.62 -4.80 -6.43
CA TRP A 149 -4.18 -4.76 -7.79
C TRP A 149 -3.54 -5.84 -8.68
N ILE A 150 -2.21 -5.94 -8.68
CA ILE A 150 -1.44 -6.92 -9.44
C ILE A 150 -1.72 -8.35 -8.95
N ALA A 151 -1.74 -8.57 -7.63
CA ALA A 151 -2.05 -9.87 -7.07
C ALA A 151 -3.46 -10.33 -7.44
N ASN A 152 -4.47 -9.46 -7.40
CA ASN A 152 -5.82 -9.77 -7.85
C ASN A 152 -5.89 -10.09 -9.34
N GLN A 153 -5.14 -9.39 -10.20
CA GLN A 153 -5.02 -9.72 -11.62
C GLN A 153 -4.40 -11.12 -11.82
N ALA A 154 -3.27 -11.35 -11.17
CA ALA A 154 -2.53 -12.62 -11.30
C ALA A 154 -3.27 -13.83 -10.72
N LEU A 155 -4.15 -13.60 -9.73
CA LEU A 155 -5.00 -14.62 -9.12
C LEU A 155 -6.36 -14.80 -9.84
N GLY A 156 -6.64 -14.01 -10.89
CA GLY A 156 -7.86 -14.11 -11.67
C GLY A 156 -9.11 -13.48 -11.04
N TYR A 157 -8.98 -12.71 -9.95
CA TYR A 157 -10.13 -12.11 -9.25
C TYR A 157 -11.01 -11.23 -10.16
N TYR A 158 -10.41 -10.50 -11.10
CA TYR A 158 -11.14 -9.60 -11.98
C TYR A 158 -11.79 -10.29 -13.19
N SER A 159 -11.36 -11.51 -13.51
CA SER A 159 -11.88 -12.31 -14.63
C SER A 159 -13.03 -13.25 -14.25
N ASP A 160 -13.23 -13.51 -12.97
CA ASP A 160 -14.26 -14.41 -12.47
C ASP A 160 -15.58 -13.66 -12.18
N ASN A 161 -16.67 -14.11 -12.80
CA ASN A 161 -18.00 -13.59 -12.51
C ASN A 161 -18.52 -13.98 -11.11
N GLN A 162 -17.90 -14.90 -10.41
CA GLN A 162 -18.31 -15.37 -9.08
C GLN A 162 -17.94 -14.44 -7.94
N ARG A 163 -17.07 -13.46 -8.15
CA ARG A 163 -16.73 -12.38 -7.21
C ARG A 163 -16.37 -12.82 -5.79
N GLN A 164 -15.91 -14.06 -5.61
CA GLN A 164 -15.40 -14.48 -4.32
C GLN A 164 -14.06 -13.80 -4.09
N ARG A 165 -13.95 -13.07 -2.97
CA ARG A 165 -12.72 -12.35 -2.63
C ARG A 165 -11.60 -13.33 -2.35
N ILE A 166 -10.52 -13.30 -3.16
CA ILE A 166 -9.34 -14.15 -3.00
C ILE A 166 -8.44 -13.57 -1.91
N ILE A 167 -8.12 -12.28 -1.98
CA ILE A 167 -7.35 -11.58 -0.95
C ILE A 167 -8.33 -11.08 0.11
N THR A 168 -8.31 -11.72 1.28
CA THR A 168 -9.20 -11.39 2.40
C THR A 168 -8.52 -10.59 3.49
N ASN A 169 -7.19 -10.64 3.57
CA ASN A 169 -6.36 -9.98 4.55
C ASN A 169 -5.15 -9.31 3.87
N VAL A 170 -4.74 -8.17 4.38
CA VAL A 170 -3.50 -7.49 3.95
C VAL A 170 -2.64 -7.21 5.18
N VAL A 171 -1.36 -7.55 5.09
CA VAL A 171 -0.39 -7.30 6.16
C VAL A 171 0.81 -6.51 5.62
N PHE A 172 1.16 -5.42 6.28
CA PHE A 172 2.36 -4.64 5.97
C PHE A 172 3.56 -5.27 6.68
N MET A 173 3.99 -6.44 6.18
CA MET A 173 5.09 -7.24 6.72
C MET A 173 6.15 -7.57 5.67
N GLY A 174 6.10 -6.88 4.51
CA GLY A 174 7.09 -6.97 3.45
C GLY A 174 8.28 -6.06 3.69
N MET A 175 8.77 -5.42 2.63
CA MET A 175 9.93 -4.53 2.70
C MET A 175 9.56 -3.16 3.29
N GLY A 176 10.41 -2.65 4.21
CA GLY A 176 10.30 -1.32 4.80
C GLY A 176 9.64 -1.28 6.17
N GLU A 177 9.78 -0.12 6.83
CA GLU A 177 9.04 0.23 8.05
C GLU A 177 7.83 1.11 7.67
N PRO A 178 6.60 0.58 7.80
CA PRO A 178 5.41 1.29 7.33
C PRO A 178 5.20 2.64 8.03
N LEU A 179 5.56 2.75 9.30
CA LEU A 179 5.38 3.98 10.06
C LEU A 179 6.36 5.11 9.67
N LEU A 180 7.41 4.81 8.91
CA LEU A 180 8.26 5.83 8.28
C LEU A 180 7.74 6.29 6.91
N ASN A 181 6.69 5.63 6.39
CA ASN A 181 5.96 6.03 5.19
C ASN A 181 4.48 6.27 5.51
N LEU A 182 4.20 6.87 6.66
CA LEU A 182 2.88 6.88 7.29
C LEU A 182 1.78 7.44 6.38
N ASP A 183 2.04 8.58 5.73
CA ASP A 183 1.01 9.27 4.92
C ASP A 183 0.56 8.41 3.73
N ASN A 184 1.51 7.85 2.97
CA ASN A 184 1.20 6.96 1.85
C ASN A 184 0.56 5.65 2.32
N VAL A 185 1.02 5.09 3.44
CA VAL A 185 0.43 3.89 4.05
C VAL A 185 -1.01 4.16 4.48
N CYS A 186 -1.29 5.29 5.13
CA CYS A 186 -2.65 5.68 5.52
C CYS A 186 -3.56 5.88 4.31
N SER A 187 -3.08 6.52 3.24
CA SER A 187 -3.85 6.70 2.00
C SER A 187 -4.13 5.36 1.32
N ALA A 188 -3.15 4.47 1.22
CA ALA A 188 -3.35 3.12 0.70
C ALA A 188 -4.35 2.32 1.55
N ILE A 189 -4.29 2.43 2.89
CA ILE A 189 -5.24 1.79 3.79
C ILE A 189 -6.66 2.34 3.56
N ARG A 190 -6.83 3.66 3.37
CA ARG A 190 -8.14 4.23 3.05
C ARG A 190 -8.73 3.62 1.78
N ILE A 191 -7.92 3.42 0.73
CA ILE A 191 -8.35 2.72 -0.49
C ILE A 191 -8.71 1.25 -0.19
N MET A 192 -7.93 0.54 0.63
CA MET A 192 -8.22 -0.84 1.02
C MET A 192 -9.55 -0.98 1.75
N LEU A 193 -9.90 -0.01 2.60
CA LEU A 193 -11.12 0.00 3.40
C LEU A 193 -12.34 0.51 2.62
N ASP A 194 -12.12 1.31 1.56
CA ASP A 194 -13.18 1.94 0.79
C ASP A 194 -14.10 0.91 0.13
N ASP A 195 -15.41 1.06 0.33
CA ASP A 195 -16.44 0.17 -0.22
C ASP A 195 -16.57 0.27 -1.75
N LEU A 196 -16.12 1.36 -2.35
CA LEU A 196 -16.03 1.52 -3.81
C LEU A 196 -14.75 0.93 -4.41
N ALA A 197 -13.78 0.56 -3.56
CA ALA A 197 -12.53 -0.07 -3.95
C ALA A 197 -12.48 -1.53 -3.49
N TYR A 198 -11.67 -1.84 -2.47
CA TYR A 198 -11.52 -3.23 -1.99
C TYR A 198 -12.50 -3.61 -0.88
N GLY A 199 -13.02 -2.66 -0.10
CA GLY A 199 -14.01 -2.88 0.96
C GLY A 199 -13.53 -3.87 2.05
N LEU A 200 -12.23 -3.85 2.39
CA LEU A 200 -11.70 -4.67 3.48
C LEU A 200 -12.19 -4.14 4.83
N ALA A 201 -12.53 -5.03 5.76
CA ALA A 201 -12.77 -4.60 7.13
C ALA A 201 -11.46 -4.20 7.82
N ARG A 202 -11.48 -3.19 8.70
CA ARG A 202 -10.28 -2.72 9.44
C ARG A 202 -9.48 -3.85 10.09
N ARG A 203 -10.15 -4.83 10.68
CA ARG A 203 -9.52 -6.02 11.30
C ARG A 203 -8.81 -6.95 10.31
N ARG A 204 -8.97 -6.74 9.01
CA ARG A 204 -8.35 -7.52 7.93
C ARG A 204 -7.11 -6.83 7.36
N VAL A 205 -6.80 -5.64 7.85
CA VAL A 205 -5.58 -4.90 7.51
C VAL A 205 -4.73 -4.79 8.77
N THR A 206 -3.48 -5.25 8.71
CA THR A 206 -2.53 -5.20 9.83
C THR A 206 -1.29 -4.43 9.40
N VAL A 207 -0.93 -3.42 10.16
CA VAL A 207 0.36 -2.72 10.03
C VAL A 207 1.32 -3.29 11.04
N SER A 208 2.50 -3.77 10.59
CA SER A 208 3.58 -4.21 11.46
C SER A 208 4.62 -3.10 11.61
N THR A 209 5.17 -2.95 12.79
CA THR A 209 6.23 -1.97 13.08
C THR A 209 7.28 -2.52 14.03
N VAL A 210 8.51 -2.07 13.88
CA VAL A 210 9.56 -2.29 14.88
C VAL A 210 9.45 -1.33 16.09
N GLY A 211 8.52 -0.35 16.05
CA GLY A 211 8.21 0.51 17.18
C GLY A 211 8.57 1.98 16.98
N VAL A 212 8.17 2.59 15.88
CA VAL A 212 8.21 4.05 15.69
C VAL A 212 7.09 4.68 16.51
N VAL A 213 7.30 4.78 17.83
CA VAL A 213 6.27 5.11 18.84
C VAL A 213 5.43 6.34 18.50
N PRO A 214 5.98 7.52 18.11
CA PRO A 214 5.17 8.70 17.80
C PRO A 214 4.23 8.51 16.60
N ALA A 215 4.54 7.57 15.70
CA ALA A 215 3.73 7.30 14.53
C ALA A 215 2.61 6.27 14.79
N MET A 216 2.69 5.50 15.87
CA MET A 216 1.65 4.54 16.26
C MET A 216 0.32 5.24 16.58
N ASP A 217 0.37 6.29 17.39
CA ASP A 217 -0.82 7.07 17.77
C ASP A 217 -1.44 7.76 16.52
N LYS A 218 -0.60 8.25 15.60
CA LYS A 218 -1.05 8.85 14.33
C LYS A 218 -1.73 7.82 13.42
N LEU A 219 -1.17 6.61 13.29
CA LEU A 219 -1.78 5.53 12.51
C LEU A 219 -3.16 5.17 13.05
N GLN A 220 -3.28 5.08 14.38
CA GLN A 220 -4.54 4.76 15.05
C GLN A 220 -5.61 5.82 14.74
N ALA A 221 -5.26 7.08 14.92
CA ALA A 221 -6.18 8.20 14.65
C ALA A 221 -6.64 8.23 13.18
N ALA A 222 -5.72 7.92 12.24
CA ALA A 222 -5.99 8.02 10.80
C ALA A 222 -6.79 6.83 10.24
N THR A 223 -6.62 5.60 10.78
CA THR A 223 -7.12 4.39 10.12
C THR A 223 -7.81 3.40 11.05
N ASN A 224 -7.38 3.30 12.30
CA ASN A 224 -7.85 2.35 13.31
C ASN A 224 -7.84 0.88 12.81
N VAL A 225 -6.79 0.48 12.10
CA VAL A 225 -6.54 -0.91 11.66
C VAL A 225 -5.81 -1.71 12.73
N SER A 226 -5.58 -3.01 12.52
CA SER A 226 -4.80 -3.82 13.45
C SER A 226 -3.32 -3.42 13.42
N LEU A 227 -2.67 -3.43 14.59
CA LEU A 227 -1.23 -3.21 14.75
C LEU A 227 -0.56 -4.50 15.19
N ALA A 228 0.60 -4.81 14.62
CA ALA A 228 1.51 -5.85 15.08
C ALA A 228 2.85 -5.22 15.44
N VAL A 229 3.44 -5.60 16.54
CA VAL A 229 4.75 -5.12 16.99
C VAL A 229 5.80 -6.21 16.82
N SER A 230 6.86 -5.92 16.08
CA SER A 230 8.05 -6.76 15.94
C SER A 230 8.88 -6.64 17.22
N LEU A 231 8.52 -7.44 18.24
CA LEU A 231 9.13 -7.35 19.58
C LEU A 231 10.53 -7.96 19.63
N HIS A 232 10.66 -9.22 19.20
CA HIS A 232 11.89 -10.02 19.05
C HIS A 232 12.76 -10.24 20.29
N ALA A 233 12.56 -9.48 21.38
CA ALA A 233 13.30 -9.65 22.62
C ALA A 233 12.48 -9.18 23.83
N ALA A 234 12.71 -9.82 24.98
CA ALA A 234 12.01 -9.52 26.23
C ALA A 234 12.78 -8.53 27.14
N ASN A 235 13.96 -8.06 26.72
CA ASN A 235 14.75 -7.06 27.45
C ASN A 235 15.45 -6.11 26.46
N ASN A 236 15.78 -4.89 26.94
CA ASN A 236 16.37 -3.86 26.12
C ASN A 236 17.76 -4.23 25.61
N THR A 237 18.59 -4.92 26.40
CA THR A 237 19.97 -5.28 25.99
C THR A 237 19.97 -6.15 24.73
N VAL A 238 19.13 -7.18 24.68
CA VAL A 238 18.99 -8.04 23.50
C VAL A 238 18.32 -7.30 22.36
N ARG A 239 17.29 -6.50 22.65
CA ARG A 239 16.55 -5.75 21.64
C ARG A 239 17.41 -4.68 20.97
N ASP A 240 18.28 -3.98 21.71
CA ASP A 240 19.22 -3.00 21.17
C ASP A 240 20.21 -3.59 20.16
N ALA A 241 20.59 -4.85 20.37
CA ALA A 241 21.45 -5.59 19.44
C ALA A 241 20.71 -6.01 18.16
N LEU A 242 19.42 -6.35 18.26
CA LEU A 242 18.61 -6.82 17.14
C LEU A 242 17.95 -5.69 16.37
N ILE A 243 17.47 -4.68 17.07
CA ILE A 243 16.67 -3.55 16.54
C ILE A 243 17.25 -2.24 17.03
N PRO A 244 18.12 -1.57 16.27
CA PRO A 244 18.79 -0.34 16.70
C PRO A 244 17.84 0.78 17.15
N LEU A 245 16.61 0.80 16.62
CA LEU A 245 15.56 1.78 16.98
C LEU A 245 15.18 1.69 18.48
N ASN A 246 15.38 0.53 19.15
CA ASN A 246 15.06 0.38 20.56
C ASN A 246 15.77 1.38 21.47
N ARG A 247 16.96 1.85 21.08
CA ARG A 247 17.68 2.88 21.82
C ARG A 247 16.93 4.22 21.88
N ASN A 248 16.08 4.49 20.87
CA ASN A 248 15.26 5.69 20.82
C ASN A 248 13.92 5.48 21.54
N TYR A 249 13.37 4.28 21.45
CA TYR A 249 12.08 3.91 22.02
C TYR A 249 12.24 2.55 22.74
N PRO A 250 12.64 2.56 24.05
CA PRO A 250 12.82 1.36 24.84
C PRO A 250 11.53 0.53 24.98
N LEU A 251 11.65 -0.72 25.39
CA LEU A 251 10.52 -1.66 25.52
C LEU A 251 9.37 -1.09 26.35
N GLU A 252 9.67 -0.37 27.43
CA GLU A 252 8.67 0.20 28.32
C GLU A 252 7.80 1.23 27.59
N GLU A 253 8.41 2.08 26.79
CA GLU A 253 7.71 3.09 25.99
C GLU A 253 6.94 2.46 24.85
N LEU A 254 7.55 1.48 24.16
CA LEU A 254 6.91 0.73 23.09
C LEU A 254 5.68 -0.03 23.58
N LEU A 255 5.79 -0.76 24.72
CA LEU A 255 4.69 -1.52 25.29
C LEU A 255 3.57 -0.59 25.79
N ALA A 256 3.92 0.55 26.38
CA ALA A 256 2.92 1.55 26.76
C ALA A 256 2.17 2.09 25.54
N ALA A 257 2.86 2.35 24.41
CA ALA A 257 2.21 2.78 23.18
C ALA A 257 1.33 1.67 22.58
N ALA A 258 1.78 0.43 22.56
CA ALA A 258 1.00 -0.72 22.11
C ALA A 258 -0.27 -0.91 22.97
N ALA A 259 -0.16 -0.75 24.30
CA ALA A 259 -1.30 -0.82 25.21
C ALA A 259 -2.31 0.29 24.94
N ARG A 260 -1.87 1.53 24.68
CA ARG A 260 -2.77 2.63 24.28
C ARG A 260 -3.49 2.31 22.97
N TYR A 261 -2.75 1.79 21.98
CA TYR A 261 -3.32 1.38 20.70
C TYR A 261 -4.40 0.32 20.88
N SER A 262 -4.22 -0.67 21.78
CA SER A 262 -5.15 -1.76 22.02
C SER A 262 -6.44 -1.34 22.72
N GLN A 263 -6.42 -0.31 23.58
CA GLN A 263 -7.60 0.19 24.31
C GLN A 263 -8.65 0.80 23.36
N ILE A 264 -8.21 1.36 22.23
CA ILE A 264 -9.08 2.01 21.24
C ILE A 264 -9.24 1.14 19.98
N GLY A 265 -8.34 0.18 19.76
CA GLY A 265 -8.27 -0.68 18.58
C GLY A 265 -7.80 -2.11 18.92
N ARG A 266 -7.09 -2.72 17.96
CA ARG A 266 -6.63 -4.12 18.06
C ARG A 266 -5.12 -4.15 17.86
N ALA A 267 -4.36 -4.31 18.92
CA ALA A 267 -2.92 -4.59 18.86
C ALA A 267 -2.64 -6.05 19.12
N HIS A 268 -1.67 -6.63 18.41
CA HIS A 268 -1.06 -7.92 18.66
C HIS A 268 0.43 -7.71 18.90
N VAL A 269 0.95 -8.19 20.00
CA VAL A 269 2.37 -8.13 20.38
C VAL A 269 2.99 -9.50 20.16
#